data_a77b7bd9179ba7a8618dce8180201f6e
#
_entry.id   a77b7bd9179ba7a8618dce8180201f6e
#
_cell.length_a   1.000
_cell.length_b   1.000
_cell.length_c   1.000
_cell.angle_alpha   90.00
_cell.angle_beta   90.00
_cell.angle_gamma   90.00
#
_symmetry.space_group_name_H-M   'P 1'
#
loop_
_entity.id
_entity.type
_entity.pdbx_description
1 polymer ?
#
loop_
_entity_poly.entity_id
_entity_poly.type
_entity_poly.pdbx_seq_one_letter_code
_entity_poly.pdbx_strand_id
1 'polypeptide(L)'
;RIAEACKAALERSGVEVMLGQYDTMQNRVAASNRFKADLHVPIHSNACNGKASGTHLFCYSGDRNSAGYKACQAVLDVLGPVTPGAPDVIRAYSALYEVKHPAATTVYIEVDFHDVPSVAQWIIDNTTLIGETIAKGLCNALGVTFVESANVPVPAEKDTTLPMQVRMLKRGMKGADVKTLQAALIAYGFSCGASGADGDFGSGTETALKKFQTKYGLGADGIA
;
A
#
# COMPACT_ATOMS: atom_id res chain seq x y z
N ARG A 1 -7.02 7.10 11.29
CA ARG A 1 -6.74 8.08 10.21
C ARG A 1 -7.20 7.58 8.83
N ILE A 2 -6.69 6.41 8.34
CA ILE A 2 -7.13 5.87 7.03
C ILE A 2 -8.65 5.66 7.00
N ALA A 3 -9.20 5.00 8.00
CA ALA A 3 -10.64 4.74 8.08
C ALA A 3 -11.48 6.04 8.21
N GLU A 4 -10.96 7.07 8.86
CA GLU A 4 -11.59 8.38 8.95
C GLU A 4 -11.61 9.10 7.59
N ALA A 5 -10.49 9.05 6.86
CA ALA A 5 -10.41 9.59 5.50
C ALA A 5 -11.33 8.83 4.54
N CYS A 6 -11.35 7.51 4.62
CA CYS A 6 -12.26 6.67 3.84
C CYS A 6 -13.73 6.99 4.15
N LYS A 7 -14.11 7.12 5.44
CA LYS A 7 -15.45 7.54 5.85
C LYS A 7 -15.84 8.88 5.23
N ALA A 8 -15.00 9.89 5.38
CA ALA A 8 -15.27 11.23 4.85
C ALA A 8 -15.50 11.22 3.33
N ALA A 9 -14.71 10.43 2.60
CA ALA A 9 -14.83 10.27 1.16
C ALA A 9 -16.11 9.53 0.73
N LEU A 10 -16.49 8.49 1.46
CA LEU A 10 -17.73 7.74 1.23
C LEU A 10 -18.96 8.60 1.52
N GLU A 11 -18.98 9.34 2.63
CA GLU A 11 -20.09 10.23 3.01
C GLU A 11 -20.25 11.37 1.99
N ARG A 12 -19.13 11.93 1.50
CA ARG A 12 -19.13 12.92 0.40
C ARG A 12 -19.74 12.33 -0.88
N SER A 13 -19.59 11.04 -1.09
CA SER A 13 -20.16 10.31 -2.24
C SER A 13 -21.59 9.81 -2.00
N GLY A 14 -22.22 10.18 -0.87
CA GLY A 14 -23.60 9.82 -0.54
C GLY A 14 -23.77 8.44 0.10
N VAL A 15 -22.70 7.80 0.55
CA VAL A 15 -22.74 6.51 1.26
C VAL A 15 -22.82 6.75 2.75
N GLU A 16 -23.80 6.12 3.43
CA GLU A 16 -23.88 6.14 4.88
C GLU A 16 -22.82 5.25 5.51
N VAL A 17 -22.04 5.79 6.48
CA VAL A 17 -20.90 5.09 7.07
C VAL A 17 -20.94 5.08 8.58
N MET A 18 -20.94 3.89 9.15
CA MET A 18 -20.67 3.69 10.58
C MET A 18 -19.18 3.34 10.78
N LEU A 19 -18.45 4.18 11.50
CA LEU A 19 -17.06 3.92 11.87
C LEU A 19 -17.02 3.07 13.15
N GLY A 20 -16.69 1.80 13.01
CA GLY A 20 -16.63 0.82 14.09
C GLY A 20 -15.29 0.80 14.81
N GLN A 21 -15.01 1.78 15.68
CA GLN A 21 -13.82 1.80 16.56
C GLN A 21 -14.13 1.13 17.90
N TYR A 22 -14.32 -0.17 17.88
CA TYR A 22 -14.58 -0.97 19.09
C TYR A 22 -13.36 -1.79 19.46
N ASP A 23 -13.23 -2.13 20.73
CA ASP A 23 -12.09 -2.83 21.34
C ASP A 23 -11.91 -4.27 20.87
N THR A 24 -13.00 -4.96 20.49
CA THR A 24 -12.96 -6.36 20.06
C THR A 24 -13.55 -6.56 18.67
N MET A 25 -13.05 -7.58 17.94
CA MET A 25 -13.61 -8.01 16.64
C MET A 25 -15.09 -8.38 16.76
N GLN A 26 -15.49 -9.02 17.87
CA GLN A 26 -16.87 -9.42 18.13
C GLN A 26 -17.78 -8.19 18.23
N ASN A 27 -17.33 -7.14 18.93
CA ASN A 27 -18.10 -5.90 19.08
C ASN A 27 -18.20 -5.14 17.74
N ARG A 28 -17.14 -5.13 16.93
CA ARG A 28 -17.18 -4.53 15.59
C ARG A 28 -18.18 -5.25 14.67
N VAL A 29 -18.13 -6.58 14.63
CA VAL A 29 -19.07 -7.39 13.83
C VAL A 29 -20.50 -7.21 14.33
N ALA A 30 -20.73 -7.25 15.66
CA ALA A 30 -22.06 -7.05 16.22
C ALA A 30 -22.62 -5.64 15.88
N ALA A 31 -21.79 -4.61 15.91
CA ALA A 31 -22.18 -3.26 15.51
C ALA A 31 -22.53 -3.17 14.02
N SER A 32 -21.71 -3.75 13.14
CA SER A 32 -21.95 -3.85 11.71
C SER A 32 -23.28 -4.55 11.40
N ASN A 33 -23.55 -5.67 12.08
CA ASN A 33 -24.81 -6.41 11.91
C ASN A 33 -26.02 -5.61 12.40
N ARG A 34 -25.91 -4.86 13.51
CA ARG A 34 -26.98 -3.95 13.98
C ARG A 34 -27.22 -2.79 13.03
N PHE A 35 -26.18 -2.26 12.44
CA PHE A 35 -26.25 -1.20 11.43
C PHE A 35 -26.84 -1.69 10.10
N LYS A 36 -26.88 -3.01 9.89
CA LYS A 36 -27.30 -3.67 8.64
C LYS A 36 -26.49 -3.19 7.43
N ALA A 37 -25.16 -3.13 7.62
CA ALA A 37 -24.26 -2.72 6.57
C ALA A 37 -24.34 -3.63 5.33
N ASP A 38 -24.20 -3.06 4.14
CA ASP A 38 -24.01 -3.79 2.89
C ASP A 38 -22.58 -4.34 2.79
N LEU A 39 -21.62 -3.53 3.22
CA LEU A 39 -20.20 -3.90 3.28
C LEU A 39 -19.64 -3.77 4.70
N HIS A 40 -18.89 -4.78 5.13
CA HIS A 40 -18.05 -4.74 6.34
C HIS A 40 -16.60 -4.63 5.90
N VAL A 41 -15.92 -3.53 6.29
CA VAL A 41 -14.61 -3.18 5.74
C VAL A 41 -13.56 -2.99 6.84
N PRO A 42 -12.94 -4.06 7.33
CA PRO A 42 -11.76 -3.96 8.19
C PRO A 42 -10.56 -3.43 7.38
N ILE A 43 -9.91 -2.39 7.90
CA ILE A 43 -8.73 -1.77 7.27
C ILE A 43 -7.54 -1.96 8.20
N HIS A 44 -6.58 -2.73 7.74
CA HIS A 44 -5.36 -3.10 8.45
C HIS A 44 -4.12 -2.83 7.59
N SER A 45 -2.97 -3.06 8.18
CA SER A 45 -1.68 -3.22 7.50
C SER A 45 -1.03 -4.50 7.99
N ASN A 46 -0.45 -5.26 7.08
CA ASN A 46 0.06 -6.60 7.29
C ASN A 46 1.47 -6.60 7.95
N ALA A 47 1.87 -7.75 8.44
CA ALA A 47 3.23 -8.04 8.87
C ALA A 47 3.58 -9.50 8.58
N CYS A 48 4.84 -9.80 8.26
CA CYS A 48 5.29 -11.16 8.00
C CYS A 48 6.75 -11.38 8.40
N ASN A 49 7.70 -11.03 7.54
CA ASN A 49 9.12 -11.36 7.69
C ASN A 49 10.06 -10.18 7.36
N GLY A 50 9.56 -8.96 7.36
CA GLY A 50 10.30 -7.75 7.00
C GLY A 50 10.66 -7.65 5.52
N LYS A 51 10.12 -8.51 4.66
CA LYS A 51 10.41 -8.58 3.22
C LYS A 51 9.16 -8.80 2.36
N ALA A 52 8.07 -9.26 2.95
CA ALA A 52 6.81 -9.42 2.25
C ALA A 52 6.26 -8.05 1.81
N SER A 53 5.51 -8.01 0.73
CA SER A 53 5.11 -6.79 0.06
C SER A 53 3.78 -6.97 -0.67
N GLY A 54 3.10 -5.88 -0.97
CA GLY A 54 1.87 -5.85 -1.75
C GLY A 54 0.59 -5.74 -0.94
N THR A 55 -0.46 -5.27 -1.60
CA THR A 55 -1.81 -5.14 -1.03
C THR A 55 -2.50 -6.50 -1.03
N HIS A 56 -2.96 -6.92 0.14
CA HIS A 56 -3.69 -8.18 0.28
C HIS A 56 -5.13 -7.91 0.68
N LEU A 57 -6.09 -8.45 -0.06
CA LEU A 57 -7.50 -8.40 0.31
C LEU A 57 -8.02 -9.81 0.59
N PHE A 58 -8.86 -9.90 1.63
CA PHE A 58 -9.47 -11.17 2.00
C PHE A 58 -10.99 -11.08 1.92
N CYS A 59 -11.59 -12.12 1.35
CA CYS A 59 -13.02 -12.34 1.28
C CYS A 59 -13.38 -13.75 1.75
N TYR A 60 -14.67 -14.00 1.96
CA TYR A 60 -15.13 -15.30 2.45
C TYR A 60 -14.94 -16.43 1.45
N SER A 61 -15.20 -16.17 0.17
CA SER A 61 -15.14 -17.16 -0.91
C SER A 61 -14.12 -16.80 -1.98
N GLY A 62 -13.40 -17.80 -2.48
CA GLY A 62 -12.50 -17.67 -3.64
C GLY A 62 -13.22 -17.67 -4.99
N ASP A 63 -14.54 -17.87 -5.01
CA ASP A 63 -15.34 -17.76 -6.23
C ASP A 63 -15.32 -16.31 -6.73
N ARG A 64 -14.75 -16.10 -7.92
CA ARG A 64 -14.64 -14.79 -8.58
C ARG A 64 -15.98 -14.14 -8.90
N ASN A 65 -17.05 -14.94 -8.93
CA ASN A 65 -18.41 -14.44 -9.13
C ASN A 65 -19.10 -14.02 -7.84
N SER A 66 -18.57 -14.38 -6.67
CA SER A 66 -19.12 -13.97 -5.39
C SER A 66 -19.07 -12.45 -5.20
N ALA A 67 -20.04 -11.91 -4.45
CA ALA A 67 -20.10 -10.49 -4.12
C ALA A 67 -18.82 -10.02 -3.41
N GLY A 68 -18.30 -10.82 -2.46
CA GLY A 68 -17.09 -10.49 -1.72
C GLY A 68 -15.84 -10.42 -2.60
N TYR A 69 -15.65 -11.37 -3.52
CA TYR A 69 -14.52 -11.32 -4.45
C TYR A 69 -14.60 -10.10 -5.38
N LYS A 70 -15.78 -9.83 -5.95
CA LYS A 70 -15.99 -8.66 -6.83
C LYS A 70 -15.75 -7.34 -6.09
N ALA A 71 -16.22 -7.24 -4.84
CA ALA A 71 -15.98 -6.04 -4.04
C ALA A 71 -14.49 -5.86 -3.70
N CYS A 72 -13.78 -6.95 -3.34
CA CYS A 72 -12.33 -6.92 -3.19
C CYS A 72 -11.63 -6.51 -4.48
N GLN A 73 -12.04 -7.05 -5.63
CA GLN A 73 -11.44 -6.69 -6.92
C GLN A 73 -11.60 -5.19 -7.23
N ALA A 74 -12.80 -4.63 -7.01
CA ALA A 74 -13.06 -3.21 -7.25
C ALA A 74 -12.17 -2.30 -6.37
N VAL A 75 -11.86 -2.72 -5.14
CA VAL A 75 -10.92 -1.99 -4.28
C VAL A 75 -9.48 -2.21 -4.75
N LEU A 76 -9.09 -3.44 -5.08
CA LEU A 76 -7.71 -3.76 -5.50
C LEU A 76 -7.32 -3.05 -6.79
N ASP A 77 -8.24 -2.92 -7.74
CA ASP A 77 -8.02 -2.27 -9.04
C ASP A 77 -7.60 -0.80 -8.90
N VAL A 78 -7.99 -0.13 -7.80
CA VAL A 78 -7.61 1.25 -7.53
C VAL A 78 -6.54 1.40 -6.45
N LEU A 79 -6.50 0.50 -5.47
CA LEU A 79 -5.55 0.59 -4.35
C LEU A 79 -4.18 -0.01 -4.71
N GLY A 80 -4.13 -1.14 -5.39
CA GLY A 80 -2.88 -1.80 -5.79
C GLY A 80 -1.94 -0.90 -6.58
N PRO A 81 -2.40 -0.14 -7.60
CA PRO A 81 -1.54 0.80 -8.32
C PRO A 81 -0.94 1.92 -7.46
N VAL A 82 -1.53 2.21 -6.29
CA VAL A 82 -1.11 3.31 -5.40
C VAL A 82 -0.11 2.83 -4.36
N THR A 83 -0.27 1.63 -3.82
CA THR A 83 0.62 1.07 -2.79
C THR A 83 1.99 0.71 -3.35
N PRO A 84 3.08 0.85 -2.57
CA PRO A 84 4.44 0.66 -3.09
C PRO A 84 4.79 -0.80 -3.38
N GLY A 85 4.11 -1.76 -2.72
CA GLY A 85 4.43 -3.17 -2.77
C GLY A 85 3.87 -3.94 -3.96
N ALA A 86 4.31 -5.19 -4.11
CA ALA A 86 3.81 -6.18 -5.07
C ALA A 86 4.28 -7.58 -4.64
N PRO A 87 3.60 -8.68 -5.03
CA PRO A 87 2.34 -8.69 -5.80
C PRO A 87 1.10 -8.39 -4.96
N ASP A 88 0.10 -7.79 -5.59
CA ASP A 88 -1.20 -7.58 -4.99
C ASP A 88 -2.08 -8.83 -5.15
N VAL A 89 -2.85 -9.20 -4.12
CA VAL A 89 -3.59 -10.46 -4.16
C VAL A 89 -4.98 -10.37 -3.49
N ILE A 90 -5.92 -11.15 -4.02
CA ILE A 90 -7.19 -11.46 -3.34
C ILE A 90 -7.16 -12.92 -2.93
N ARG A 91 -7.50 -13.20 -1.68
CA ARG A 91 -7.56 -14.57 -1.15
C ARG A 91 -8.87 -14.83 -0.41
N ALA A 92 -9.38 -16.05 -0.53
CA ALA A 92 -10.39 -16.55 0.39
C ALA A 92 -9.73 -16.87 1.73
N TYR A 93 -10.25 -16.29 2.82
CA TYR A 93 -9.73 -16.57 4.15
C TYR A 93 -10.83 -16.59 5.21
N SER A 94 -11.68 -17.58 5.13
CA SER A 94 -12.83 -17.76 6.03
C SER A 94 -12.46 -18.08 7.49
N ALA A 95 -11.17 -18.21 7.82
CA ALA A 95 -10.71 -18.39 9.20
C ALA A 95 -10.70 -17.08 10.00
N LEU A 96 -10.62 -15.91 9.33
CA LEU A 96 -10.67 -14.62 10.00
C LEU A 96 -12.08 -14.33 10.53
N TYR A 97 -12.16 -13.92 11.80
CA TYR A 97 -13.44 -13.65 12.45
C TYR A 97 -14.26 -12.59 11.71
N GLU A 98 -13.63 -11.47 11.36
CA GLU A 98 -14.25 -10.34 10.64
C GLU A 98 -14.48 -10.61 9.14
N VAL A 99 -14.05 -11.77 8.62
CA VAL A 99 -14.44 -12.25 7.29
C VAL A 99 -15.63 -13.21 7.36
N LYS A 100 -15.69 -14.02 8.43
CA LYS A 100 -16.65 -15.11 8.56
C LYS A 100 -17.99 -14.69 9.14
N HIS A 101 -18.03 -13.78 10.12
CA HIS A 101 -19.18 -13.55 10.97
C HIS A 101 -20.03 -12.30 10.66
N PRO A 102 -19.57 -11.31 9.86
CA PRO A 102 -20.47 -10.27 9.41
C PRO A 102 -21.60 -10.82 8.55
N ALA A 103 -22.82 -10.30 8.73
CA ALA A 103 -23.93 -10.53 7.81
C ALA A 103 -23.71 -9.82 6.48
N ALA A 104 -22.96 -8.72 6.51
CA ALA A 104 -22.54 -7.94 5.36
C ALA A 104 -21.52 -8.67 4.50
N THR A 105 -21.41 -8.29 3.22
CA THR A 105 -20.28 -8.66 2.37
C THR A 105 -18.99 -8.08 2.94
N THR A 106 -18.00 -8.91 3.20
CA THR A 106 -16.72 -8.44 3.76
C THR A 106 -15.69 -8.12 2.68
N VAL A 107 -15.06 -6.97 2.83
CA VAL A 107 -13.84 -6.53 2.12
C VAL A 107 -12.77 -6.27 3.17
N TYR A 108 -11.99 -7.28 3.51
CA TYR A 108 -10.92 -7.14 4.49
C TYR A 108 -9.63 -6.71 3.79
N ILE A 109 -9.07 -5.60 4.23
CA ILE A 109 -7.97 -4.92 3.53
C ILE A 109 -6.71 -4.94 4.40
N GLU A 110 -5.64 -5.46 3.85
CA GLU A 110 -4.27 -5.26 4.30
C GLU A 110 -3.58 -4.34 3.29
N VAL A 111 -3.41 -3.08 3.64
CA VAL A 111 -2.93 -2.04 2.71
C VAL A 111 -1.57 -2.40 2.10
N ASP A 112 -0.63 -2.81 2.95
CA ASP A 112 0.71 -3.34 2.61
C ASP A 112 1.38 -3.79 3.93
N PHE A 113 2.67 -4.11 3.93
CA PHE A 113 3.38 -4.69 5.06
C PHE A 113 4.13 -3.64 5.88
N HIS A 114 3.62 -3.32 7.09
CA HIS A 114 4.20 -2.31 7.98
C HIS A 114 5.48 -2.77 8.70
N ASP A 115 5.85 -4.04 8.63
CA ASP A 115 7.13 -4.55 9.13
C ASP A 115 8.30 -4.30 8.16
N VAL A 116 8.02 -3.68 7.00
CA VAL A 116 9.01 -3.10 6.10
C VAL A 116 9.08 -1.58 6.37
N PRO A 117 10.18 -1.04 6.93
CA PRO A 117 10.23 0.34 7.44
C PRO A 117 9.85 1.43 6.42
N SER A 118 10.26 1.28 5.15
CA SER A 118 9.91 2.23 4.09
C SER A 118 8.43 2.21 3.76
N VAL A 119 7.80 1.03 3.81
CA VAL A 119 6.36 0.86 3.60
C VAL A 119 5.57 1.42 4.78
N ALA A 120 6.02 1.15 6.01
CA ALA A 120 5.41 1.73 7.21
C ALA A 120 5.39 3.27 7.14
N GLN A 121 6.51 3.88 6.77
CA GLN A 121 6.60 5.33 6.62
C GLN A 121 5.67 5.82 5.51
N TRP A 122 5.66 5.14 4.36
CA TRP A 122 4.76 5.48 3.26
C TRP A 122 3.28 5.43 3.68
N ILE A 123 2.85 4.40 4.42
CA ILE A 123 1.48 4.28 4.95
C ILE A 123 1.16 5.48 5.87
N ILE A 124 2.08 5.87 6.75
CA ILE A 124 1.90 6.99 7.68
C ILE A 124 1.73 8.30 6.91
N ASP A 125 2.56 8.53 5.91
CA ASP A 125 2.59 9.78 5.13
C ASP A 125 1.40 9.90 4.17
N ASN A 126 0.77 8.77 3.78
CA ASN A 126 -0.28 8.70 2.76
C ASN A 126 -1.66 8.28 3.30
N THR A 127 -1.94 8.45 4.59
CA THR A 127 -3.20 7.98 5.20
C THR A 127 -4.45 8.54 4.52
N THR A 128 -4.43 9.80 4.07
CA THR A 128 -5.55 10.43 3.35
C THR A 128 -5.70 9.83 1.95
N LEU A 129 -4.62 9.72 1.20
CA LEU A 129 -4.60 9.11 -0.13
C LEU A 129 -5.13 7.68 -0.10
N ILE A 130 -4.66 6.86 0.83
CA ILE A 130 -5.09 5.48 1.01
C ILE A 130 -6.60 5.43 1.31
N GLY A 131 -7.08 6.26 2.22
CA GLY A 131 -8.49 6.32 2.60
C GLY A 131 -9.40 6.71 1.44
N GLU A 132 -9.04 7.74 0.68
CA GLU A 132 -9.77 8.18 -0.52
C GLU A 132 -9.77 7.09 -1.61
N THR A 133 -8.63 6.43 -1.83
CA THR A 133 -8.52 5.36 -2.82
C THR A 133 -9.36 4.14 -2.45
N ILE A 134 -9.37 3.74 -1.17
CA ILE A 134 -10.26 2.68 -0.68
C ILE A 134 -11.72 3.07 -0.90
N ALA A 135 -12.10 4.31 -0.55
CA ALA A 135 -13.47 4.80 -0.75
C ALA A 135 -13.90 4.75 -2.20
N LYS A 136 -13.02 5.13 -3.14
CA LYS A 136 -13.27 5.02 -4.58
C LYS A 136 -13.55 3.58 -5.00
N GLY A 137 -12.76 2.62 -4.55
CA GLY A 137 -12.98 1.20 -4.81
C GLY A 137 -14.30 0.68 -4.22
N LEU A 138 -14.64 1.12 -3.00
CA LEU A 138 -15.91 0.75 -2.35
C LEU A 138 -17.11 1.37 -3.07
N CYS A 139 -17.02 2.61 -3.54
CA CYS A 139 -18.06 3.21 -4.39
C CYS A 139 -18.25 2.41 -5.67
N ASN A 140 -17.16 1.98 -6.33
CA ASN A 140 -17.23 1.11 -7.51
C ASN A 140 -17.94 -0.22 -7.18
N ALA A 141 -17.64 -0.83 -6.03
CA ALA A 141 -18.30 -2.07 -5.58
C ALA A 141 -19.78 -1.90 -5.31
N LEU A 142 -20.20 -0.73 -4.80
CA LEU A 142 -21.58 -0.39 -4.50
C LEU A 142 -22.37 0.18 -5.70
N GLY A 143 -21.71 0.45 -6.83
CA GLY A 143 -22.32 1.12 -7.97
C GLY A 143 -22.66 2.59 -7.73
N VAL A 144 -21.95 3.23 -6.80
CA VAL A 144 -22.12 4.65 -6.44
C VAL A 144 -21.06 5.49 -7.15
N THR A 145 -21.44 6.65 -7.64
CA THR A 145 -20.48 7.60 -8.23
C THR A 145 -19.59 8.19 -7.15
N PHE A 146 -18.27 7.98 -7.26
CA PHE A 146 -17.31 8.57 -6.35
C PHE A 146 -17.16 10.06 -6.60
N VAL A 147 -17.22 10.85 -5.52
CA VAL A 147 -17.01 12.30 -5.56
C VAL A 147 -15.58 12.61 -5.11
N GLU A 148 -14.75 13.06 -6.05
CA GLU A 148 -13.36 13.43 -5.78
C GLU A 148 -13.28 14.60 -4.77
N SER A 149 -12.23 14.60 -3.95
CA SER A 149 -11.91 15.76 -3.10
C SER A 149 -10.94 16.69 -3.83
N ALA A 150 -11.20 17.99 -3.78
CA ALA A 150 -10.29 18.99 -4.37
C ALA A 150 -8.89 19.04 -3.70
N ASN A 151 -8.72 18.41 -2.54
CA ASN A 151 -7.53 18.51 -1.70
C ASN A 151 -6.74 17.20 -1.54
N VAL A 152 -7.08 16.14 -2.28
CA VAL A 152 -6.27 14.89 -2.23
C VAL A 152 -5.07 15.07 -3.12
N PRO A 153 -3.84 14.80 -2.65
CA PRO A 153 -2.69 14.70 -3.53
C PRO A 153 -3.02 13.65 -4.61
N VAL A 154 -2.99 14.08 -5.87
CA VAL A 154 -3.06 13.13 -6.98
C VAL A 154 -1.88 12.18 -6.78
N PRO A 155 -2.10 10.84 -6.73
CA PRO A 155 -0.98 9.92 -6.74
C PRO A 155 -0.09 10.32 -7.91
N ALA A 156 1.20 10.49 -7.67
CA ALA A 156 2.12 10.46 -8.80
C ALA A 156 1.81 9.15 -9.52
N GLU A 157 1.35 9.23 -10.77
CA GLU A 157 1.15 8.03 -11.56
C GLU A 157 2.39 7.17 -11.36
N LYS A 158 2.20 5.92 -10.93
CA LYS A 158 3.29 4.94 -11.04
C LYS A 158 3.71 5.05 -12.49
N ASP A 159 4.90 5.59 -12.73
CA ASP A 159 5.43 5.69 -14.09
C ASP A 159 5.65 4.27 -14.60
N THR A 160 4.56 3.68 -15.10
CA THR A 160 4.56 2.35 -15.73
C THR A 160 5.26 2.38 -17.08
N THR A 161 5.70 3.57 -17.52
CA THR A 161 6.46 3.74 -18.78
C THR A 161 7.95 3.60 -18.57
N LEU A 162 8.42 3.52 -17.32
CA LEU A 162 9.78 3.06 -17.11
C LEU A 162 9.80 1.55 -17.42
N PRO A 163 10.41 1.13 -18.53
CA PRO A 163 10.77 -0.27 -18.64
C PRO A 163 11.65 -0.53 -17.41
N MET A 164 11.20 -1.40 -16.52
CA MET A 164 12.02 -1.87 -15.42
C MET A 164 13.14 -2.71 -16.02
N GLN A 165 14.03 -2.07 -16.75
CA GLN A 165 15.39 -2.56 -16.99
C GLN A 165 16.08 -2.40 -15.65
N VAL A 166 15.85 -3.37 -14.76
CA VAL A 166 16.68 -3.56 -13.57
C VAL A 166 18.07 -3.99 -14.09
N ARG A 167 18.84 -3.00 -14.50
CA ARG A 167 20.24 -3.23 -14.75
C ARG A 167 20.97 -3.13 -13.41
N MET A 168 21.87 -4.05 -13.16
CA MET A 168 22.76 -3.94 -12.01
C MET A 168 23.56 -2.65 -12.11
N LEU A 169 23.47 -1.77 -11.10
CA LEU A 169 24.18 -0.51 -11.05
C LEU A 169 25.55 -0.70 -10.40
N LYS A 170 26.60 -0.34 -11.11
CA LYS A 170 28.00 -0.45 -10.64
C LYS A 170 28.84 0.72 -11.13
N ARG A 171 30.02 0.84 -10.56
CA ARG A 171 30.99 1.90 -10.91
C ARG A 171 31.19 2.02 -12.42
N GLY A 172 31.21 3.26 -12.90
CA GLY A 172 31.34 3.63 -14.31
C GLY A 172 30.02 3.79 -15.05
N MET A 173 28.87 3.46 -14.43
CA MET A 173 27.55 3.64 -15.04
C MET A 173 27.02 5.05 -14.80
N LYS A 174 26.18 5.52 -15.73
CA LYS A 174 25.52 6.83 -15.65
C LYS A 174 24.04 6.69 -16.00
N GLY A 175 23.21 7.55 -15.43
CA GLY A 175 21.79 7.62 -15.76
C GLY A 175 20.92 8.11 -14.61
N ALA A 176 19.62 8.24 -14.92
CA ALA A 176 18.62 8.66 -13.94
C ALA A 176 18.47 7.65 -12.80
N ASP A 177 18.62 6.36 -13.08
CA ASP A 177 18.63 5.26 -12.12
C ASP A 177 19.80 5.35 -11.14
N VAL A 178 21.01 5.72 -11.62
CA VAL A 178 22.15 6.01 -10.75
C VAL A 178 21.87 7.20 -9.86
N LYS A 179 21.27 8.26 -10.39
CA LYS A 179 20.89 9.45 -9.62
C LYS A 179 19.87 9.10 -8.52
N THR A 180 18.91 8.25 -8.83
CA THR A 180 17.92 7.75 -7.86
C THR A 180 18.58 6.95 -6.74
N LEU A 181 19.50 6.03 -7.07
CA LEU A 181 20.30 5.29 -6.09
C LEU A 181 21.10 6.23 -5.18
N GLN A 182 21.78 7.21 -5.74
CA GLN A 182 22.56 8.19 -4.98
C GLN A 182 21.69 8.99 -4.02
N ALA A 183 20.51 9.47 -4.49
CA ALA A 183 19.56 10.21 -3.66
C ALA A 183 19.09 9.35 -2.47
N ALA A 184 18.79 8.07 -2.71
CA ALA A 184 18.42 7.13 -1.66
C ALA A 184 19.57 6.93 -0.65
N LEU A 185 20.80 6.67 -1.12
CA LEU A 185 21.96 6.51 -0.24
C LEU A 185 22.20 7.74 0.65
N ILE A 186 22.07 8.94 0.07
CA ILE A 186 22.21 10.21 0.80
C ILE A 186 21.12 10.35 1.86
N ALA A 187 19.87 10.04 1.51
CA ALA A 187 18.74 10.07 2.44
C ALA A 187 18.94 9.11 3.64
N TYR A 188 19.60 7.96 3.41
CA TYR A 188 20.01 7.02 4.45
C TYR A 188 21.30 7.41 5.20
N GLY A 189 21.86 8.59 4.93
CA GLY A 189 23.04 9.12 5.61
C GLY A 189 24.38 8.66 5.03
N PHE A 190 24.41 8.09 3.81
CA PHE A 190 25.63 7.67 3.13
C PHE A 190 25.99 8.66 2.03
N SER A 191 27.01 9.50 2.26
CA SER A 191 27.43 10.51 1.29
C SER A 191 28.05 9.87 0.05
N CYS A 192 27.54 10.25 -1.13
CA CYS A 192 28.09 9.87 -2.43
C CYS A 192 29.26 10.74 -2.91
N GLY A 193 29.80 11.60 -2.04
CA GLY A 193 30.88 12.54 -2.36
C GLY A 193 30.37 13.96 -2.61
N ALA A 194 31.26 14.86 -3.02
CA ALA A 194 30.97 16.29 -3.19
C ALA A 194 29.92 16.59 -4.28
N SER A 195 29.83 15.73 -5.31
CA SER A 195 28.86 15.88 -6.41
C SER A 195 27.45 15.45 -6.04
N GLY A 196 27.25 14.78 -4.89
CA GLY A 196 25.94 14.33 -4.44
C GLY A 196 25.28 13.33 -5.39
N ALA A 197 24.00 13.57 -5.71
CA ALA A 197 23.22 12.76 -6.63
C ALA A 197 23.30 13.31 -8.06
N ASP A 198 24.44 13.14 -8.71
CA ASP A 198 24.76 13.67 -10.05
C ASP A 198 24.38 12.71 -11.20
N GLY A 199 24.09 11.44 -10.87
CA GLY A 199 23.80 10.40 -11.86
C GLY A 199 25.03 9.73 -12.46
N ASP A 200 26.23 9.98 -11.92
CA ASP A 200 27.48 9.31 -12.28
C ASP A 200 27.92 8.36 -11.15
N PHE A 201 27.94 7.07 -11.42
CA PHE A 201 28.35 6.07 -10.43
C PHE A 201 29.87 6.06 -10.28
N GLY A 202 30.39 7.07 -9.59
CA GLY A 202 31.80 7.21 -9.29
C GLY A 202 32.22 6.41 -8.03
N SER A 203 33.49 6.63 -7.62
CA SER A 203 34.07 6.00 -6.42
C SER A 203 33.32 6.39 -5.12
N GLY A 204 32.77 7.62 -5.06
CA GLY A 204 31.96 8.10 -3.94
C GLY A 204 30.68 7.29 -3.78
N THR A 205 29.96 7.06 -4.86
CA THR A 205 28.73 6.25 -4.90
C THR A 205 29.03 4.79 -4.53
N GLU A 206 30.10 4.21 -5.07
CA GLU A 206 30.50 2.84 -4.73
C GLU A 206 30.83 2.69 -3.23
N THR A 207 31.55 3.65 -2.67
CA THR A 207 31.90 3.67 -1.26
C THR A 207 30.64 3.81 -0.37
N ALA A 208 29.72 4.69 -0.75
CA ALA A 208 28.45 4.89 -0.06
C ALA A 208 27.61 3.60 -0.06
N LEU A 209 27.53 2.95 -1.22
CA LEU A 209 26.78 1.70 -1.37
C LEU A 209 27.38 0.56 -0.56
N LYS A 210 28.70 0.37 -0.58
CA LYS A 210 29.38 -0.65 0.25
C LYS A 210 29.16 -0.42 1.74
N LYS A 211 29.21 0.83 2.21
CA LYS A 211 28.89 1.17 3.60
C LYS A 211 27.42 0.86 3.95
N PHE A 212 26.50 1.18 3.04
CA PHE A 212 25.09 0.82 3.19
C PHE A 212 24.93 -0.70 3.28
N GLN A 213 25.47 -1.44 2.33
CA GLN A 213 25.42 -2.91 2.30
C GLN A 213 25.97 -3.52 3.59
N THR A 214 27.14 -3.05 4.06
CA THR A 214 27.75 -3.52 5.35
C THR A 214 26.82 -3.23 6.52
N LYS A 215 26.28 -2.01 6.62
CA LYS A 215 25.42 -1.62 7.74
C LYS A 215 24.16 -2.48 7.84
N TYR A 216 23.62 -2.90 6.71
CA TYR A 216 22.40 -3.70 6.64
C TYR A 216 22.62 -5.21 6.46
N GLY A 217 23.86 -5.69 6.66
CA GLY A 217 24.20 -7.12 6.62
C GLY A 217 24.12 -7.73 5.21
N LEU A 218 24.23 -6.90 4.16
CA LEU A 218 24.28 -7.33 2.77
C LEU A 218 25.72 -7.61 2.34
N GLY A 219 25.93 -8.39 1.29
CA GLY A 219 27.25 -8.54 0.66
C GLY A 219 27.75 -7.20 0.16
N ALA A 220 28.89 -6.70 0.70
CA ALA A 220 29.41 -5.36 0.38
C ALA A 220 30.22 -5.36 -0.92
N ASP A 221 29.59 -5.72 -2.04
CA ASP A 221 30.20 -5.79 -3.37
C ASP A 221 30.22 -4.45 -4.13
N GLY A 222 29.38 -3.49 -3.71
CA GLY A 222 29.23 -2.19 -4.35
C GLY A 222 28.42 -2.25 -5.65
N ILE A 223 27.55 -3.25 -5.79
CA ILE A 223 26.62 -3.43 -6.90
C ILE A 223 25.19 -3.33 -6.35
N ALA A 224 24.32 -2.57 -7.03
CA ALA A 224 22.91 -2.36 -6.67
C ALA A 224 21.98 -2.88 -7.77
#